data_478db059f9e363c6323b1953d25380e6
#
_entry.id   478db059f9e363c6323b1953d25380e6
#
_cell.length_a   1.000
_cell.length_b   1.000
_cell.length_c   1.000
_cell.angle_alpha   90.00
_cell.angle_beta   90.00
_cell.angle_gamma   90.00
#
_symmetry.space_group_name_H-M   'P 1'
#
loop_
_entity.id
_entity.type
_entity.pdbx_description
1 polymer ?
#
loop_
_entity_poly.entity_id
_entity_poly.type
_entity_poly.pdbx_seq_one_letter_code
_entity_poly.pdbx_strand_id
1 'polypeptide(L)'
;GELGTQRTERTLAVLPRTDMALVVTAENVWGHYEETIVSRLRKKAIPFLVVMNKTESSVASKDCLPDAMRGLPMVRASAKTGEGLETIRRELVRLSPGESLHEAQLVADLLPEKGVVILVVPIDSGAPKGRLILPQVQTIRDALDGHKLCLVVTEGELGAAFACLKEPPALVVCDSQVVRRVALETPQSVPLTTFSILMARLKGDLPLLAAGAAAIGNLKPGDSVLMMEACSHHPQQDDIGRIKIPRLLQQYAGGELRFDMCAGKS
;
A
#
# COMPACT_ATOMS: atom_id res chain seq x y z
N GLY A 1 -21.51 2.64 29.07
CA GLY A 1 -22.73 2.47 28.27
C GLY A 1 -22.39 1.89 26.88
N GLU A 2 -23.37 1.38 26.18
CA GLU A 2 -23.26 0.63 24.90
C GLU A 2 -22.44 1.36 23.81
N LEU A 3 -22.61 2.69 23.70
CA LEU A 3 -21.81 3.54 22.81
C LEU A 3 -20.30 3.56 23.15
N GLY A 4 -19.95 3.46 24.43
CA GLY A 4 -18.55 3.42 24.85
C GLY A 4 -17.89 2.09 24.46
N THR A 5 -18.61 0.98 24.61
CA THR A 5 -18.15 -0.35 24.23
C THR A 5 -17.92 -0.44 22.72
N GLN A 6 -18.87 0.02 21.92
CA GLN A 6 -18.74 0.03 20.46
C GLN A 6 -17.57 0.91 19.96
N ARG A 7 -17.30 2.05 20.59
CA ARG A 7 -16.13 2.90 20.26
C ARG A 7 -14.83 2.18 20.57
N THR A 8 -14.75 1.52 21.73
CA THR A 8 -13.56 0.75 22.12
C THR A 8 -13.31 -0.40 21.17
N GLU A 9 -14.34 -1.17 20.81
CA GLU A 9 -14.24 -2.27 19.85
C GLU A 9 -13.72 -1.79 18.47
N ARG A 10 -14.26 -0.67 17.95
CA ARG A 10 -13.79 -0.08 16.69
C ARG A 10 -12.34 0.36 16.78
N THR A 11 -11.93 0.99 17.87
CA THR A 11 -10.53 1.40 18.08
C THR A 11 -9.62 0.17 18.10
N LEU A 12 -10.02 -0.90 18.76
CA LEU A 12 -9.25 -2.13 18.84
C LEU A 12 -9.16 -2.87 17.48
N ALA A 13 -10.21 -2.80 16.67
CA ALA A 13 -10.23 -3.39 15.33
C ALA A 13 -9.28 -2.68 14.32
N VAL A 14 -8.90 -1.43 14.60
CA VAL A 14 -7.97 -0.68 13.74
C VAL A 14 -6.50 -0.99 14.06
N LEU A 15 -6.17 -1.39 15.30
CA LEU A 15 -4.79 -1.62 15.74
C LEU A 15 -3.95 -2.58 14.86
N PRO A 16 -4.50 -3.66 14.26
CA PRO A 16 -3.71 -4.53 13.39
C PRO A 16 -3.15 -3.87 12.12
N ARG A 17 -3.73 -2.75 11.70
CA ARG A 17 -3.33 -1.99 10.51
C ARG A 17 -2.84 -0.58 10.85
N THR A 18 -2.37 -0.39 12.09
CA THR A 18 -1.86 0.89 12.58
C THR A 18 -0.35 0.85 12.59
N ASP A 19 0.29 1.75 11.87
CA ASP A 19 1.75 1.89 11.83
C ASP A 19 2.26 2.82 12.95
N MET A 20 1.45 3.81 13.34
CA MET A 20 1.74 4.74 14.43
C MET A 20 0.44 5.27 15.05
N ALA A 21 0.44 5.57 16.34
CA ALA A 21 -0.75 6.04 17.05
C ALA A 21 -0.54 7.36 17.78
N LEU A 22 -1.58 8.22 17.75
CA LEU A 22 -1.72 9.35 18.67
C LEU A 22 -2.79 8.98 19.72
N VAL A 23 -2.39 8.95 20.98
CA VAL A 23 -3.30 8.77 22.10
C VAL A 23 -3.62 10.15 22.69
N VAL A 24 -4.80 10.68 22.35
CA VAL A 24 -5.19 12.03 22.77
C VAL A 24 -6.03 11.97 24.01
N THR A 25 -5.58 12.63 25.08
CA THR A 25 -6.31 12.80 26.33
C THR A 25 -6.57 14.27 26.61
N ALA A 26 -7.52 14.57 27.46
CA ALA A 26 -7.84 15.95 27.85
C ALA A 26 -7.46 16.18 29.31
N GLU A 27 -6.81 17.30 29.61
CA GLU A 27 -6.68 17.84 30.97
C GLU A 27 -6.13 16.85 32.02
N ASN A 28 -5.04 16.18 31.80
CA ASN A 28 -4.47 15.20 32.73
C ASN A 28 -5.41 14.01 33.09
N VAL A 29 -6.48 13.81 32.32
CA VAL A 29 -7.37 12.66 32.51
C VAL A 29 -6.71 11.42 31.94
N TRP A 30 -6.46 10.45 32.80
CA TRP A 30 -5.90 9.17 32.42
C TRP A 30 -6.64 8.04 33.16
N GLY A 31 -7.12 7.09 32.40
CA GLY A 31 -7.94 6.02 32.97
C GLY A 31 -7.69 4.67 32.32
N HIS A 32 -8.52 3.74 32.64
CA HIS A 32 -8.43 2.36 32.18
C HIS A 32 -8.42 2.21 30.64
N TYR A 33 -9.10 3.09 29.92
CA TYR A 33 -9.16 3.03 28.45
C TYR A 33 -7.83 3.39 27.84
N GLU A 34 -7.19 4.47 28.28
CA GLU A 34 -5.89 4.92 27.84
C GLU A 34 -4.83 3.87 28.17
N GLU A 35 -4.84 3.31 29.37
CA GLU A 35 -3.93 2.24 29.79
C GLU A 35 -4.09 1.00 28.92
N THR A 36 -5.32 0.61 28.62
CA THR A 36 -5.59 -0.55 27.75
C THR A 36 -5.05 -0.35 26.35
N ILE A 37 -5.25 0.83 25.76
CA ILE A 37 -4.75 1.16 24.42
C ILE A 37 -3.22 1.17 24.42
N VAL A 38 -2.59 1.87 25.35
CA VAL A 38 -1.12 1.96 25.44
C VAL A 38 -0.49 0.59 25.68
N SER A 39 -1.07 -0.23 26.53
CA SER A 39 -0.61 -1.60 26.76
C SER A 39 -0.61 -2.43 25.46
N ARG A 40 -1.68 -2.31 24.66
CA ARG A 40 -1.79 -3.01 23.37
C ARG A 40 -0.82 -2.48 22.31
N LEU A 41 -0.63 -1.16 22.24
CA LEU A 41 0.35 -0.55 21.34
C LEU A 41 1.77 -1.04 21.67
N ARG A 42 2.14 -1.06 22.95
CA ARG A 42 3.43 -1.63 23.40
C ARG A 42 3.58 -3.10 23.05
N LYS A 43 2.54 -3.91 23.30
CA LYS A 43 2.56 -5.34 23.01
C LYS A 43 2.75 -5.67 21.54
N LYS A 44 2.27 -4.77 20.67
CA LYS A 44 2.41 -4.87 19.21
C LYS A 44 3.64 -4.12 18.66
N ALA A 45 4.46 -3.51 19.50
CA ALA A 45 5.58 -2.66 19.13
C ALA A 45 5.20 -1.50 18.18
N ILE A 46 3.94 -1.01 18.27
CA ILE A 46 3.47 0.14 17.48
C ILE A 46 3.97 1.42 18.14
N PRO A 47 4.71 2.29 17.43
CA PRO A 47 5.12 3.59 17.95
C PRO A 47 3.89 4.44 18.29
N PHE A 48 3.96 5.17 19.39
CA PHE A 48 2.86 6.05 19.76
C PHE A 48 3.34 7.31 20.46
N LEU A 49 2.52 8.35 20.38
CA LEU A 49 2.70 9.61 21.11
C LEU A 49 1.43 9.91 21.91
N VAL A 50 1.59 10.25 23.16
CA VAL A 50 0.49 10.76 24.01
C VAL A 50 0.40 12.27 23.83
N VAL A 51 -0.78 12.77 23.53
CA VAL A 51 -1.07 14.20 23.40
C VAL A 51 -2.03 14.63 24.51
N MET A 52 -1.55 15.43 25.43
CA MET A 52 -2.39 16.08 26.44
C MET A 52 -2.97 17.35 25.85
N ASN A 53 -4.21 17.27 25.41
CA ASN A 53 -4.93 18.39 24.79
C ASN A 53 -5.62 19.27 25.86
N LYS A 54 -6.09 20.46 25.43
CA LYS A 54 -6.80 21.45 26.24
C LYS A 54 -5.92 22.12 27.30
N THR A 55 -4.65 22.35 26.99
CA THR A 55 -3.72 23.01 27.94
C THR A 55 -4.10 24.45 28.28
N GLU A 56 -4.99 25.05 27.51
CA GLU A 56 -5.57 26.37 27.80
C GLU A 56 -6.61 26.35 28.93
N SER A 57 -7.05 25.21 29.38
CA SER A 57 -7.99 25.09 30.51
C SER A 57 -7.26 25.37 31.83
N SER A 58 -7.86 26.18 32.69
CA SER A 58 -7.28 26.57 34.00
C SER A 58 -7.11 25.38 34.96
N VAL A 59 -7.73 24.24 34.69
CA VAL A 59 -7.65 23.01 35.47
C VAL A 59 -6.38 22.22 35.20
N ALA A 60 -5.69 22.50 34.10
CA ALA A 60 -4.42 21.85 33.73
C ALA A 60 -3.25 22.42 34.58
N SER A 61 -3.22 22.16 35.89
CA SER A 61 -2.05 22.51 36.70
C SER A 61 -0.82 21.75 36.17
N LYS A 62 0.29 22.47 35.94
CA LYS A 62 1.52 21.96 35.31
C LYS A 62 2.17 20.80 36.07
N ASP A 63 1.79 20.54 37.33
CA ASP A 63 2.61 19.79 38.26
C ASP A 63 2.02 18.42 38.69
N CYS A 64 0.87 18.01 38.23
CA CYS A 64 0.28 16.74 38.61
C CYS A 64 -0.03 15.83 37.42
N LEU A 65 1.01 15.17 36.92
CA LEU A 65 0.84 14.08 35.97
C LEU A 65 0.47 12.80 36.72
N PRO A 66 -0.56 12.05 36.27
CA PRO A 66 -0.81 10.72 36.80
C PRO A 66 0.44 9.85 36.70
N ASP A 67 0.76 9.09 37.72
CA ASP A 67 1.95 8.21 37.76
C ASP A 67 2.01 7.25 36.56
N ALA A 68 0.87 6.80 36.10
CA ALA A 68 0.74 5.95 34.91
C ALA A 68 1.20 6.60 33.58
N MET A 69 1.30 7.91 33.53
CA MET A 69 1.80 8.67 32.36
C MET A 69 3.30 8.94 32.42
N ARG A 70 3.95 8.70 33.55
CA ARG A 70 5.40 8.94 33.69
C ARG A 70 6.19 8.01 32.78
N GLY A 71 7.12 8.61 32.03
CA GLY A 71 7.95 7.87 31.07
C GLY A 71 7.27 7.50 29.75
N LEU A 72 6.04 7.97 29.50
CA LEU A 72 5.44 7.89 28.17
C LEU A 72 5.98 9.00 27.26
N PRO A 73 6.16 8.76 25.97
CA PRO A 73 6.41 9.82 25.00
C PRO A 73 5.17 10.73 24.94
N MET A 74 5.31 11.98 25.38
CA MET A 74 4.18 12.87 25.58
C MET A 74 4.43 14.30 25.18
N VAL A 75 3.44 14.95 24.59
CA VAL A 75 3.40 16.37 24.25
C VAL A 75 2.15 17.02 24.82
N ARG A 76 2.29 18.19 25.40
CA ARG A 76 1.17 19.05 25.80
C ARG A 76 0.78 19.94 24.63
N ALA A 77 -0.53 20.07 24.37
CA ALA A 77 -1.03 20.84 23.25
C ALA A 77 -2.40 21.45 23.53
N SER A 78 -2.74 22.46 22.75
CA SER A 78 -4.08 23.00 22.66
C SER A 78 -4.52 23.05 21.21
N ALA A 79 -5.50 22.22 20.87
CA ALA A 79 -6.12 22.27 19.54
C ALA A 79 -6.87 23.59 19.31
N LYS A 80 -7.26 24.31 20.38
CA LYS A 80 -7.96 25.59 20.31
C LYS A 80 -7.02 26.74 19.97
N THR A 81 -5.83 26.78 20.57
CA THR A 81 -4.86 27.87 20.39
C THR A 81 -3.78 27.56 19.38
N GLY A 82 -3.59 26.28 19.01
CA GLY A 82 -2.49 25.83 18.18
C GLY A 82 -1.19 25.58 18.93
N GLU A 83 -1.14 25.83 20.25
CA GLU A 83 0.04 25.60 21.06
C GLU A 83 0.42 24.10 21.05
N GLY A 84 1.72 23.81 20.88
CA GLY A 84 2.24 22.43 20.89
C GLY A 84 2.11 21.67 19.56
N LEU A 85 1.39 22.16 18.56
CA LEU A 85 1.18 21.44 17.30
C LEU A 85 2.49 21.18 16.56
N GLU A 86 3.41 22.13 16.54
CA GLU A 86 4.72 21.95 15.89
C GLU A 86 5.58 20.91 16.62
N THR A 87 5.46 20.86 17.94
CA THR A 87 6.14 19.83 18.73
C THR A 87 5.56 18.44 18.43
N ILE A 88 4.23 18.33 18.27
CA ILE A 88 3.59 17.07 17.85
C ILE A 88 4.14 16.64 16.50
N ARG A 89 4.19 17.53 15.50
CA ARG A 89 4.74 17.22 14.17
C ARG A 89 6.17 16.69 14.23
N ARG A 90 7.03 17.38 14.97
CA ARG A 90 8.42 16.95 15.14
C ARG A 90 8.56 15.60 15.81
N GLU A 91 7.77 15.34 16.87
CA GLU A 91 7.77 14.05 17.54
C GLU A 91 7.18 12.91 16.67
N LEU A 92 6.17 13.19 15.85
CA LEU A 92 5.64 12.22 14.88
C LEU A 92 6.71 11.83 13.86
N VAL A 93 7.42 12.80 13.30
CA VAL A 93 8.53 12.53 12.38
C VAL A 93 9.61 11.69 13.06
N ARG A 94 9.97 12.02 14.32
CA ARG A 94 10.97 11.27 15.08
C ARG A 94 10.55 9.83 15.39
N LEU A 95 9.27 9.61 15.67
CA LEU A 95 8.71 8.29 16.00
C LEU A 95 8.34 7.47 14.76
N SER A 96 8.24 8.13 13.60
CA SER A 96 7.94 7.44 12.35
C SER A 96 9.00 6.38 12.07
N PRO A 97 8.62 5.14 11.74
CA PRO A 97 9.56 4.16 11.24
C PRO A 97 10.35 4.74 10.08
N GLY A 98 11.68 4.61 10.09
CA GLY A 98 12.56 5.23 9.08
C GLY A 98 12.19 4.91 7.63
N GLU A 99 11.57 3.76 7.39
CA GLU A 99 11.01 3.36 6.10
C GLU A 99 9.76 4.17 5.69
N SER A 100 9.02 4.74 6.66
CA SER A 100 7.82 5.56 6.36
C SER A 100 8.13 7.01 5.99
N LEU A 101 9.38 7.47 6.19
CA LEU A 101 9.83 8.82 5.78
C LEU A 101 10.34 8.86 4.34
N HIS A 102 10.71 7.73 3.77
CA HIS A 102 10.89 7.59 2.33
C HIS A 102 9.53 7.25 1.73
N GLU A 103 8.94 8.17 1.01
CA GLU A 103 7.80 7.84 0.15
C GLU A 103 8.26 6.66 -0.72
N ALA A 104 7.65 5.49 -0.49
CA ALA A 104 7.97 4.30 -1.26
C ALA A 104 7.68 4.60 -2.72
N GLN A 105 8.73 4.72 -3.53
CA GLN A 105 8.64 5.05 -4.94
C GLN A 105 8.13 3.83 -5.71
N LEU A 106 7.28 4.09 -6.69
CA LEU A 106 6.67 3.04 -7.50
C LEU A 106 7.57 2.65 -8.67
N VAL A 107 8.10 3.64 -9.38
CA VAL A 107 8.94 3.46 -10.58
C VAL A 107 10.13 4.43 -10.64
N ALA A 108 10.05 5.58 -9.99
CA ALA A 108 11.03 6.65 -10.16
C ALA A 108 12.44 6.27 -9.74
N ASP A 109 12.59 5.46 -8.69
CA ASP A 109 13.87 4.95 -8.18
C ASP A 109 14.49 3.85 -9.07
N LEU A 110 13.69 3.24 -9.95
CA LEU A 110 14.16 2.25 -10.94
C LEU A 110 14.76 2.90 -12.19
N LEU A 111 14.60 4.22 -12.33
CA LEU A 111 15.02 4.96 -13.53
C LEU A 111 16.24 5.83 -13.23
N PRO A 112 17.22 5.91 -14.16
CA PRO A 112 18.34 6.83 -14.03
C PRO A 112 17.86 8.29 -14.06
N GLU A 113 18.74 9.23 -13.74
CA GLU A 113 18.43 10.66 -13.91
C GLU A 113 17.98 10.94 -15.34
N LYS A 114 16.87 11.68 -15.48
CA LYS A 114 16.26 11.99 -16.79
C LYS A 114 15.90 10.76 -17.63
N GLY A 115 15.84 9.58 -17.01
CA GLY A 115 15.47 8.35 -17.69
C GLY A 115 14.04 8.42 -18.26
N VAL A 116 13.87 7.78 -19.41
CA VAL A 116 12.57 7.65 -20.07
C VAL A 116 11.93 6.34 -19.68
N VAL A 117 10.67 6.37 -19.25
CA VAL A 117 9.82 5.18 -19.11
C VAL A 117 8.71 5.21 -20.14
N ILE A 118 8.49 4.10 -20.84
CA ILE A 118 7.30 3.91 -21.68
C ILE A 118 6.25 3.16 -20.85
N LEU A 119 5.05 3.74 -20.76
CA LEU A 119 3.89 3.15 -20.13
C LEU A 119 2.89 2.70 -21.18
N VAL A 120 2.72 1.39 -21.32
CA VAL A 120 1.79 0.80 -22.30
C VAL A 120 0.46 0.53 -21.62
N VAL A 121 -0.54 1.30 -21.99
CA VAL A 121 -1.87 1.33 -21.38
C VAL A 121 -2.91 0.88 -22.41
N PRO A 122 -3.45 -0.35 -22.29
CA PRO A 122 -4.51 -0.79 -23.18
C PRO A 122 -5.78 0.02 -22.96
N ILE A 123 -6.52 0.27 -24.00
CA ILE A 123 -7.87 0.82 -23.90
C ILE A 123 -8.85 -0.33 -23.81
N ASP A 124 -9.27 -0.65 -22.60
CA ASP A 124 -10.23 -1.70 -22.35
C ASP A 124 -11.61 -1.18 -21.94
N SER A 125 -12.61 -2.05 -22.00
CA SER A 125 -13.99 -1.73 -21.60
C SER A 125 -14.16 -1.62 -20.08
N GLY A 126 -13.20 -2.07 -19.28
CA GLY A 126 -13.24 -2.02 -17.82
C GLY A 126 -12.90 -0.64 -17.24
N ALA A 127 -12.21 0.20 -18.02
CA ALA A 127 -11.93 1.59 -17.64
C ALA A 127 -13.02 2.52 -18.20
N PRO A 128 -13.61 3.42 -17.40
CA PRO A 128 -14.53 4.42 -17.90
C PRO A 128 -13.86 5.28 -19.00
N LYS A 129 -14.58 5.56 -20.08
CA LYS A 129 -14.09 6.38 -21.20
C LYS A 129 -13.48 7.70 -20.67
N GLY A 130 -12.27 8.01 -21.12
CA GLY A 130 -11.54 9.22 -20.74
C GLY A 130 -10.83 9.15 -19.39
N ARG A 131 -10.69 7.96 -18.79
CA ARG A 131 -9.98 7.76 -17.51
C ARG A 131 -8.93 6.66 -17.61
N LEU A 132 -7.87 6.83 -16.84
CA LEU A 132 -6.89 5.80 -16.55
C LEU A 132 -7.25 5.13 -15.21
N ILE A 133 -6.83 3.87 -15.04
CA ILE A 133 -6.99 3.18 -13.75
C ILE A 133 -5.93 3.65 -12.75
N LEU A 134 -6.19 3.46 -11.48
CA LEU A 134 -5.36 3.96 -10.39
C LEU A 134 -3.87 3.58 -10.49
N PRO A 135 -3.46 2.33 -10.78
CA PRO A 135 -2.06 1.97 -10.92
C PRO A 135 -1.33 2.76 -12.02
N GLN A 136 -2.00 3.02 -13.14
CA GLN A 136 -1.46 3.78 -14.26
C GLN A 136 -1.23 5.25 -13.85
N VAL A 137 -2.24 5.89 -13.24
CA VAL A 137 -2.15 7.28 -12.78
C VAL A 137 -1.05 7.43 -11.71
N GLN A 138 -0.97 6.50 -10.75
CA GLN A 138 0.05 6.53 -9.72
C GLN A 138 1.46 6.36 -10.29
N THR A 139 1.65 5.48 -11.28
CA THR A 139 2.96 5.29 -11.92
C THR A 139 3.39 6.53 -12.69
N ILE A 140 2.47 7.18 -13.44
CA ILE A 140 2.74 8.45 -14.12
C ILE A 140 3.13 9.51 -13.10
N ARG A 141 2.38 9.64 -12.02
CA ARG A 141 2.62 10.65 -11.00
C ARG A 141 3.97 10.44 -10.30
N ASP A 142 4.29 9.21 -9.92
CA ASP A 142 5.56 8.86 -9.29
C ASP A 142 6.76 9.16 -10.21
N ALA A 143 6.66 8.82 -11.50
CA ALA A 143 7.68 9.18 -12.48
C ALA A 143 7.90 10.71 -12.56
N LEU A 144 6.83 11.49 -12.58
CA LEU A 144 6.90 12.96 -12.63
C LEU A 144 7.47 13.55 -11.34
N ASP A 145 7.07 13.05 -10.17
CA ASP A 145 7.61 13.48 -8.88
C ASP A 145 9.12 13.18 -8.78
N GLY A 146 9.57 12.06 -9.38
CA GLY A 146 10.99 11.71 -9.52
C GLY A 146 11.71 12.42 -10.67
N HIS A 147 11.12 13.44 -11.32
CA HIS A 147 11.69 14.18 -12.46
C HIS A 147 12.11 13.27 -13.64
N LYS A 148 11.33 12.21 -13.91
CA LYS A 148 11.54 11.28 -15.03
C LYS A 148 10.67 11.65 -16.23
N LEU A 149 11.09 11.21 -17.41
CA LEU A 149 10.32 11.38 -18.64
C LEU A 149 9.37 10.20 -18.82
N CYS A 150 8.11 10.49 -19.11
CA CYS A 150 7.05 9.48 -19.22
C CYS A 150 6.40 9.57 -20.59
N LEU A 151 6.48 8.48 -21.36
CA LEU A 151 5.79 8.34 -22.64
C LEU A 151 4.66 7.32 -22.47
N VAL A 152 3.42 7.76 -22.64
CA VAL A 152 2.23 6.91 -22.43
C VAL A 152 1.62 6.60 -23.81
N VAL A 153 1.47 5.31 -24.09
CA VAL A 153 0.98 4.81 -25.40
C VAL A 153 0.06 3.62 -25.20
N THR A 154 -0.71 3.27 -26.22
CA THR A 154 -1.39 1.98 -26.26
C THR A 154 -0.45 0.90 -26.80
N GLU A 155 -0.86 -0.36 -26.73
CA GLU A 155 -0.07 -1.47 -27.25
C GLU A 155 0.13 -1.41 -28.77
N GLY A 156 -0.71 -0.64 -29.49
CA GLY A 156 -0.60 -0.45 -30.95
C GLY A 156 0.49 0.53 -31.35
N GLU A 157 0.83 1.46 -30.49
CA GLU A 157 1.80 2.51 -30.75
C GLU A 157 3.19 2.27 -30.15
N LEU A 158 3.44 1.11 -29.54
CA LEU A 158 4.72 0.82 -28.88
C LEU A 158 5.91 0.96 -29.83
N GLY A 159 5.81 0.42 -31.05
CA GLY A 159 6.87 0.56 -32.07
C GLY A 159 7.13 2.01 -32.46
N ALA A 160 6.09 2.82 -32.60
CA ALA A 160 6.22 4.25 -32.85
C ALA A 160 6.85 5.00 -31.68
N ALA A 161 6.52 4.59 -30.44
CA ALA A 161 7.13 5.14 -29.23
C ALA A 161 8.64 4.91 -29.20
N PHE A 162 9.12 3.70 -29.50
CA PHE A 162 10.56 3.43 -29.65
C PHE A 162 11.21 4.29 -30.74
N ALA A 163 10.54 4.44 -31.87
CA ALA A 163 11.07 5.23 -33.01
C ALA A 163 11.18 6.74 -32.71
N CYS A 164 10.39 7.26 -31.79
CA CYS A 164 10.44 8.67 -31.36
C CYS A 164 11.61 8.97 -30.41
N LEU A 165 12.25 7.97 -29.83
CA LEU A 165 13.31 8.15 -28.85
C LEU A 165 14.69 8.10 -29.53
N LYS A 166 15.58 9.01 -29.11
CA LYS A 166 16.98 9.00 -29.56
C LYS A 166 17.80 7.89 -28.92
N GLU A 167 17.43 7.52 -27.69
CA GLU A 167 18.07 6.48 -26.91
C GLU A 167 17.00 5.49 -26.42
N PRO A 168 17.33 4.22 -26.19
CA PRO A 168 16.38 3.27 -25.63
C PRO A 168 15.81 3.75 -24.30
N PRO A 169 14.53 3.50 -24.01
CA PRO A 169 13.97 3.81 -22.71
C PRO A 169 14.64 2.97 -21.63
N ALA A 170 14.70 3.51 -20.40
CA ALA A 170 15.26 2.79 -19.28
C ALA A 170 14.35 1.64 -18.79
N LEU A 171 13.05 1.74 -19.05
CA LEU A 171 12.06 0.75 -18.63
C LEU A 171 10.80 0.84 -19.49
N VAL A 172 10.20 -0.31 -19.77
CA VAL A 172 8.82 -0.41 -20.28
C VAL A 172 7.94 -0.98 -19.18
N VAL A 173 6.79 -0.35 -18.92
CA VAL A 173 5.78 -0.82 -17.99
C VAL A 173 4.48 -1.01 -18.74
N CYS A 174 3.84 -2.17 -18.62
CA CYS A 174 2.60 -2.44 -19.31
C CYS A 174 1.52 -3.02 -18.39
N ASP A 175 0.30 -3.05 -18.86
CA ASP A 175 -0.75 -3.85 -18.22
C ASP A 175 -0.47 -5.35 -18.41
N SER A 176 -0.76 -6.16 -17.40
CA SER A 176 -0.56 -7.62 -17.45
C SER A 176 -1.35 -8.31 -18.56
N GLN A 177 -2.46 -7.71 -19.02
CA GLN A 177 -3.27 -8.26 -20.11
C GLN A 177 -2.53 -8.27 -21.45
N VAL A 178 -1.66 -7.29 -21.68
CA VAL A 178 -0.93 -7.12 -22.94
C VAL A 178 0.55 -7.50 -22.84
N VAL A 179 1.02 -8.00 -21.71
CA VAL A 179 2.45 -8.25 -21.45
C VAL A 179 3.10 -9.17 -22.48
N ARG A 180 2.40 -10.20 -22.96
CA ARG A 180 2.94 -11.12 -23.99
C ARG A 180 3.22 -10.42 -25.30
N ARG A 181 2.31 -9.56 -25.75
CA ARG A 181 2.47 -8.78 -26.97
C ARG A 181 3.59 -7.75 -26.82
N VAL A 182 3.56 -6.98 -25.71
CA VAL A 182 4.58 -5.98 -25.40
C VAL A 182 5.97 -6.61 -25.31
N ALA A 183 6.09 -7.80 -24.72
CA ALA A 183 7.38 -8.51 -24.64
C ALA A 183 7.96 -8.91 -26.02
N LEU A 184 7.11 -9.21 -26.99
CA LEU A 184 7.57 -9.53 -28.37
C LEU A 184 8.09 -8.28 -29.11
N GLU A 185 7.53 -7.11 -28.81
CA GLU A 185 7.90 -5.84 -29.44
C GLU A 185 9.01 -5.09 -28.68
N THR A 186 9.26 -5.44 -27.42
CA THR A 186 10.29 -4.79 -26.58
C THR A 186 11.66 -5.43 -26.84
N PRO A 187 12.69 -4.64 -27.19
CA PRO A 187 14.06 -5.16 -27.34
C PRO A 187 14.55 -5.83 -26.05
N GLN A 188 15.29 -6.94 -26.18
CA GLN A 188 15.81 -7.68 -25.02
C GLN A 188 16.72 -6.86 -24.09
N SER A 189 17.32 -5.81 -24.61
CA SER A 189 18.17 -4.88 -23.84
C SER A 189 17.36 -3.92 -22.96
N VAL A 190 16.04 -3.82 -23.16
CA VAL A 190 15.16 -2.91 -22.41
C VAL A 190 14.39 -3.72 -21.36
N PRO A 191 14.54 -3.40 -20.08
CA PRO A 191 13.76 -4.04 -19.02
C PRO A 191 12.26 -3.84 -19.22
N LEU A 192 11.48 -4.89 -18.93
CA LEU A 192 10.03 -4.88 -19.00
C LEU A 192 9.44 -5.32 -17.66
N THR A 193 8.43 -4.61 -17.19
CA THR A 193 7.63 -5.00 -16.02
C THR A 193 6.15 -4.68 -16.24
N THR A 194 5.31 -4.96 -15.25
CA THR A 194 3.88 -4.63 -15.30
C THR A 194 3.48 -3.70 -14.16
N PHE A 195 2.39 -2.95 -14.35
CA PHE A 195 1.80 -2.14 -13.26
C PHE A 195 1.49 -2.99 -12.02
N SER A 196 1.06 -4.24 -12.21
CA SER A 196 0.75 -5.15 -11.11
C SER A 196 2.00 -5.51 -10.29
N ILE A 197 3.15 -5.73 -10.93
CA ILE A 197 4.43 -6.01 -10.24
C ILE A 197 4.91 -4.77 -9.49
N LEU A 198 4.82 -3.57 -10.09
CA LEU A 198 5.16 -2.32 -9.40
C LEU A 198 4.28 -2.10 -8.17
N MET A 199 2.97 -2.36 -8.28
CA MET A 199 2.06 -2.26 -7.14
C MET A 199 2.34 -3.31 -6.06
N ALA A 200 2.74 -4.52 -6.44
CA ALA A 200 3.17 -5.56 -5.51
C ALA A 200 4.46 -5.16 -4.76
N ARG A 201 5.40 -4.52 -5.46
CA ARG A 201 6.60 -3.95 -4.86
C ARG A 201 6.28 -2.83 -3.87
N LEU A 202 5.34 -1.95 -4.21
CA LEU A 202 4.96 -0.82 -3.37
C LEU A 202 4.20 -1.24 -2.10
N LYS A 203 3.30 -2.23 -2.22
CA LYS A 203 2.32 -2.57 -1.17
C LYS A 203 2.63 -3.86 -0.43
N GLY A 204 3.60 -4.64 -0.89
CA GLY A 204 3.91 -5.94 -0.33
C GLY A 204 5.40 -6.25 -0.32
N ASP A 205 5.72 -7.45 0.14
CA ASP A 205 7.06 -8.01 0.08
C ASP A 205 7.27 -8.70 -1.28
N LEU A 206 7.84 -7.98 -2.25
CA LEU A 206 8.06 -8.52 -3.59
C LEU A 206 8.96 -9.77 -3.62
N PRO A 207 10.06 -9.86 -2.85
CA PRO A 207 10.83 -11.09 -2.73
C PRO A 207 10.00 -12.29 -2.26
N LEU A 208 9.17 -12.12 -1.26
CA LEU A 208 8.25 -13.16 -0.77
C LEU A 208 7.22 -13.55 -1.83
N LEU A 209 6.63 -12.57 -2.51
CA LEU A 209 5.68 -12.80 -3.61
C LEU A 209 6.34 -13.53 -4.78
N ALA A 210 7.56 -13.17 -5.15
CA ALA A 210 8.32 -13.84 -6.20
C ALA A 210 8.68 -15.28 -5.83
N ALA A 211 9.10 -15.53 -4.58
CA ALA A 211 9.35 -16.88 -4.08
C ALA A 211 8.06 -17.73 -4.08
N GLY A 212 6.93 -17.14 -3.68
CA GLY A 212 5.62 -17.78 -3.76
C GLY A 212 5.20 -18.11 -5.21
N ALA A 213 5.43 -17.19 -6.14
CA ALA A 213 5.16 -17.44 -7.56
C ALA A 213 6.03 -18.57 -8.13
N ALA A 214 7.30 -18.67 -7.72
CA ALA A 214 8.18 -19.77 -8.11
C ALA A 214 7.66 -21.14 -7.61
N ALA A 215 6.96 -21.18 -6.48
CA ALA A 215 6.36 -22.41 -5.96
C ALA A 215 5.26 -22.99 -6.87
N ILE A 216 4.62 -22.15 -7.71
CA ILE A 216 3.64 -22.59 -8.73
C ILE A 216 4.28 -23.63 -9.66
N GLY A 217 5.60 -23.50 -9.94
CA GLY A 217 6.35 -24.47 -10.75
C GLY A 217 6.37 -25.90 -10.21
N ASN A 218 6.02 -26.10 -8.94
CA ASN A 218 5.98 -27.41 -8.28
C ASN A 218 4.59 -28.05 -8.29
N LEU A 219 3.54 -27.34 -8.77
CA LEU A 219 2.18 -27.85 -8.82
C LEU A 219 2.07 -29.10 -9.70
N LYS A 220 1.34 -30.10 -9.19
CA LYS A 220 1.08 -31.36 -9.87
C LYS A 220 -0.43 -31.59 -9.95
N PRO A 221 -0.89 -32.37 -10.94
CA PRO A 221 -2.29 -32.78 -11.00
C PRO A 221 -2.74 -33.44 -9.68
N GLY A 222 -3.90 -33.03 -9.19
CA GLY A 222 -4.46 -33.49 -7.90
C GLY A 222 -4.12 -32.62 -6.69
N ASP A 223 -3.21 -31.67 -6.80
CA ASP A 223 -2.90 -30.75 -5.71
C ASP A 223 -4.08 -29.84 -5.36
N SER A 224 -4.11 -29.36 -4.12
CA SER A 224 -5.10 -28.41 -3.62
C SER A 224 -4.53 -27.00 -3.55
N VAL A 225 -5.26 -26.03 -4.08
CA VAL A 225 -4.88 -24.60 -4.11
C VAL A 225 -5.95 -23.79 -3.39
N LEU A 226 -5.55 -23.06 -2.37
CA LEU A 226 -6.40 -22.09 -1.69
C LEU A 226 -6.35 -20.75 -2.41
N MET A 227 -7.48 -20.29 -2.93
CA MET A 227 -7.65 -18.96 -3.53
C MET A 227 -8.20 -18.00 -2.49
N MET A 228 -7.37 -17.03 -2.06
CA MET A 228 -7.77 -16.02 -1.09
C MET A 228 -8.04 -14.70 -1.81
N GLU A 229 -9.30 -14.24 -1.76
CA GLU A 229 -9.75 -13.03 -2.42
C GLU A 229 -9.90 -11.89 -1.40
N ALA A 230 -9.09 -10.84 -1.54
CA ALA A 230 -9.18 -9.64 -0.71
C ALA A 230 -9.99 -8.51 -1.39
N CYS A 231 -10.59 -8.77 -2.54
CA CYS A 231 -11.34 -7.80 -3.33
C CYS A 231 -12.78 -7.64 -2.80
N SER A 232 -13.27 -6.39 -2.77
CA SER A 232 -14.65 -6.08 -2.39
C SER A 232 -15.61 -5.94 -3.57
N HIS A 233 -15.14 -6.12 -4.81
CA HIS A 233 -15.94 -6.01 -6.01
C HIS A 233 -16.78 -7.27 -6.25
N HIS A 234 -17.95 -7.09 -6.84
CA HIS A 234 -18.75 -8.24 -7.29
C HIS A 234 -18.03 -8.95 -8.44
N PRO A 235 -17.94 -10.30 -8.40
CA PRO A 235 -17.31 -11.07 -9.47
C PRO A 235 -18.04 -10.84 -10.80
N GLN A 236 -17.28 -10.57 -11.85
CA GLN A 236 -17.77 -10.49 -13.23
C GLN A 236 -17.67 -11.86 -13.92
N GLN A 237 -18.31 -12.02 -15.09
CA GLN A 237 -18.30 -13.29 -15.83
C GLN A 237 -16.91 -13.82 -16.17
N ASP A 238 -15.91 -12.93 -16.30
CA ASP A 238 -14.51 -13.25 -16.58
C ASP A 238 -13.58 -12.90 -15.41
N ASP A 239 -14.02 -13.17 -14.19
CA ASP A 239 -13.27 -12.86 -12.98
C ASP A 239 -11.86 -13.48 -12.98
N ILE A 240 -10.87 -12.65 -12.65
CA ILE A 240 -9.46 -13.07 -12.66
C ILE A 240 -9.20 -14.16 -11.61
N GLY A 241 -9.68 -13.97 -10.38
CA GLY A 241 -9.43 -14.87 -9.27
C GLY A 241 -10.18 -16.18 -9.40
N ARG A 242 -11.44 -16.13 -9.82
CA ARG A 242 -12.34 -17.29 -9.82
C ARG A 242 -12.30 -18.13 -11.09
N ILE A 243 -11.93 -17.53 -12.22
CA ILE A 243 -11.99 -18.18 -13.52
C ILE A 243 -10.63 -18.24 -14.21
N LYS A 244 -9.97 -17.07 -14.38
CA LYS A 244 -8.74 -17.01 -15.19
C LYS A 244 -7.55 -17.69 -14.50
N ILE A 245 -7.31 -17.39 -13.22
CA ILE A 245 -6.17 -17.98 -12.49
C ILE A 245 -6.33 -19.51 -12.33
N PRO A 246 -7.47 -20.06 -11.86
CA PRO A 246 -7.66 -21.50 -11.81
C PRO A 246 -7.42 -22.21 -13.16
N ARG A 247 -7.97 -21.65 -14.23
CA ARG A 247 -7.76 -22.19 -15.58
C ARG A 247 -6.30 -22.20 -16.00
N LEU A 248 -5.58 -21.11 -15.76
CA LEU A 248 -4.16 -20.99 -16.09
C LEU A 248 -3.30 -21.95 -15.25
N LEU A 249 -3.61 -22.10 -13.96
CA LEU A 249 -2.90 -23.03 -13.07
C LEU A 249 -3.10 -24.48 -13.49
N GLN A 250 -4.32 -24.89 -13.86
CA GLN A 250 -4.60 -26.23 -14.38
C GLN A 250 -3.86 -26.50 -15.70
N GLN A 251 -3.84 -25.52 -16.60
CA GLN A 251 -3.08 -25.63 -17.85
C GLN A 251 -1.57 -25.76 -17.58
N TYR A 252 -1.05 -25.01 -16.61
CA TYR A 252 0.35 -25.06 -16.24
C TYR A 252 0.73 -26.39 -15.56
N ALA A 253 -0.09 -26.89 -14.65
CA ALA A 253 0.12 -28.15 -13.95
C ALA A 253 -0.09 -29.39 -14.85
N GLY A 254 -0.68 -29.21 -16.04
CA GLY A 254 -0.96 -30.30 -16.97
C GLY A 254 -2.07 -31.25 -16.53
N GLY A 255 -2.97 -30.81 -15.64
CA GLY A 255 -4.09 -31.61 -15.15
C GLY A 255 -4.98 -30.88 -14.15
N GLU A 256 -5.96 -31.60 -13.62
CA GLU A 256 -6.92 -31.04 -12.67
C GLU A 256 -6.29 -30.71 -11.33
N LEU A 257 -6.61 -29.51 -10.81
CA LEU A 257 -6.29 -29.03 -9.46
C LEU A 257 -7.60 -28.84 -8.69
N ARG A 258 -7.54 -28.99 -7.38
CA ARG A 258 -8.66 -28.67 -6.48
C ARG A 258 -8.52 -27.23 -5.99
N PHE A 259 -9.60 -26.46 -6.06
CA PHE A 259 -9.60 -25.06 -5.65
C PHE A 259 -10.58 -24.86 -4.50
N ASP A 260 -10.06 -24.32 -3.40
CA ASP A 260 -10.86 -23.80 -2.29
C ASP A 260 -10.84 -22.27 -2.36
N MET A 261 -12.02 -21.65 -2.20
CA MET A 261 -12.17 -20.19 -2.31
C MET A 261 -12.47 -19.59 -0.94
N CYS A 262 -11.69 -18.59 -0.54
CA CYS A 262 -11.92 -17.82 0.68
C CYS A 262 -12.03 -16.33 0.33
N ALA A 263 -13.16 -15.71 0.67
CA ALA A 263 -13.34 -14.26 0.52
C ALA A 263 -13.04 -13.54 1.83
N GLY A 264 -12.30 -12.45 1.77
CA GLY A 264 -11.78 -11.72 2.94
C GLY A 264 -12.81 -11.01 3.83
N LYS A 265 -14.09 -11.40 3.74
CA LYS A 265 -15.20 -10.96 4.61
C LYS A 265 -15.85 -12.10 5.40
N SER A 266 -15.30 -13.28 5.36
CA SER A 266 -15.76 -14.41 6.19
C SER A 266 -15.01 -14.48 7.51
#